data_dfb26e7610e2b68d946ad0d7fbdfc625
#
_entry.id   dfb26e7610e2b68d946ad0d7fbdfc625
#
_cell.length_a   1.000
_cell.length_b   1.000
_cell.length_c   1.000
_cell.angle_alpha   90.00
_cell.angle_beta   90.00
_cell.angle_gamma   90.00
#
_symmetry.space_group_name_H-M   'P 1'
#
loop_
_entity.id
_entity.type
_entity.pdbx_description
1 polymer ?
#
loop_
_entity_poly.entity_id
_entity_poly.type
_entity_poly.pdbx_seq_one_letter_code
_entity_poly.pdbx_strand_id
1 'polypeptide(L)'
;MAKVIRREVYYFDEPGEQNTELVIEAVSQRLEGSGIKKVVVASTSGETAVRFARTLKNKAELLCVSEAPYRREWGEQWPCLKEEFKQELKRMGVTIIDRAPYIFHESVLEAARWPFVSPERLVKETLYCFGQGMKVAVEIALIGVSCGYITPCEEVISVGGSGEGADTAIILRATYPACLFDKDPAKRLEIREIIAMPASKKWWE
;
A
#
# COMPACT_ATOMS: atom_id res chain seq x y z
N MET A 1 -19.28 29.30 4.68
CA MET A 1 -19.94 27.99 4.86
C MET A 1 -18.91 26.89 4.66
N ALA A 2 -18.91 25.87 5.53
CA ALA A 2 -18.01 24.72 5.36
C ALA A 2 -18.38 23.94 4.09
N LYS A 3 -17.39 23.59 3.27
CA LYS A 3 -17.57 22.65 2.17
C LYS A 3 -17.56 21.23 2.71
N VAL A 4 -18.59 20.45 2.41
CA VAL A 4 -18.69 19.04 2.79
C VAL A 4 -18.57 18.17 1.54
N ILE A 5 -17.70 17.18 1.60
CA ILE A 5 -17.58 16.14 0.58
C ILE A 5 -18.21 14.88 1.16
N ARG A 6 -19.16 14.27 0.45
CA ARG A 6 -19.77 12.98 0.80
C ARG A 6 -19.24 11.93 -0.14
N ARG A 7 -18.81 10.77 0.39
CA ARG A 7 -18.28 9.65 -0.34
C ARG A 7 -18.83 8.33 0.20
N GLU A 8 -18.99 7.36 -0.67
CA GLU A 8 -19.22 5.98 -0.27
C GLU A 8 -17.90 5.32 0.13
N VAL A 9 -17.92 4.50 1.15
CA VAL A 9 -16.81 3.69 1.63
C VAL A 9 -17.26 2.23 1.68
N TYR A 10 -16.47 1.34 1.17
CA TYR A 10 -16.75 -0.10 1.20
C TYR A 10 -16.20 -0.69 2.49
N TYR A 11 -17.07 -1.16 3.36
CA TYR A 11 -16.68 -1.92 4.55
C TYR A 11 -17.02 -3.39 4.35
N PHE A 12 -15.99 -4.24 4.38
CA PHE A 12 -16.15 -5.69 4.26
C PHE A 12 -16.31 -6.32 5.63
N ASP A 13 -17.17 -7.32 5.77
CA ASP A 13 -17.35 -8.03 7.04
C ASP A 13 -16.05 -8.70 7.47
N GLU A 14 -15.34 -9.36 6.54
CA GLU A 14 -14.11 -10.08 6.79
C GLU A 14 -12.97 -9.60 5.87
N PRO A 15 -11.72 -9.59 6.36
CA PRO A 15 -10.56 -9.30 5.53
C PRO A 15 -10.23 -10.44 4.56
N GLY A 16 -9.51 -10.12 3.48
CA GLY A 16 -8.93 -11.14 2.60
C GLY A 16 -9.22 -10.97 1.12
N GLU A 17 -8.71 -11.93 0.35
CA GLU A 17 -8.67 -11.92 -1.11
C GLU A 17 -10.03 -11.81 -1.80
N GLN A 18 -11.08 -12.37 -1.20
CA GLN A 18 -12.46 -12.34 -1.72
C GLN A 18 -12.98 -10.92 -1.98
N ASN A 19 -12.36 -9.90 -1.37
CA ASN A 19 -12.76 -8.51 -1.50
C ASN A 19 -12.11 -7.81 -2.71
N THR A 20 -11.14 -8.44 -3.35
CA THR A 20 -10.26 -7.80 -4.35
C THR A 20 -11.02 -7.14 -5.49
N GLU A 21 -12.03 -7.79 -6.06
CA GLU A 21 -12.80 -7.23 -7.19
C GLU A 21 -13.60 -5.98 -6.76
N LEU A 22 -14.17 -6.00 -5.57
CA LEU A 22 -14.90 -4.85 -5.04
C LEU A 22 -13.94 -3.69 -4.70
N VAL A 23 -12.73 -3.98 -4.25
CA VAL A 23 -11.70 -2.93 -4.05
C VAL A 23 -11.28 -2.33 -5.40
N ILE A 24 -11.10 -3.15 -6.44
CA ILE A 24 -10.80 -2.67 -7.81
C ILE A 24 -11.91 -1.76 -8.31
N GLU A 25 -13.17 -2.16 -8.13
CA GLU A 25 -14.33 -1.36 -8.49
C GLU A 25 -14.35 -0.03 -7.76
N ALA A 26 -14.23 -0.04 -6.42
CA ALA A 26 -14.23 1.16 -5.60
C ALA A 26 -13.08 2.13 -5.97
N VAL A 27 -11.87 1.61 -6.24
CA VAL A 27 -10.73 2.40 -6.70
C VAL A 27 -11.00 2.98 -8.09
N SER A 28 -11.56 2.19 -9.01
CA SER A 28 -11.88 2.65 -10.36
C SER A 28 -12.89 3.81 -10.34
N GLN A 29 -13.95 3.68 -9.53
CA GLN A 29 -14.96 4.73 -9.34
C GLN A 29 -14.34 5.98 -8.71
N ARG A 30 -13.43 5.81 -7.71
CA ARG A 30 -12.80 6.92 -7.02
C ARG A 30 -11.82 7.69 -7.89
N LEU A 31 -11.17 7.05 -8.85
CA LEU A 31 -10.31 7.72 -9.83
C LEU A 31 -11.08 8.73 -10.70
N GLU A 32 -12.36 8.46 -10.98
CA GLU A 32 -13.18 9.31 -11.80
C GLU A 32 -13.38 10.70 -11.14
N GLY A 33 -12.86 11.73 -11.79
CA GLY A 33 -12.96 13.12 -11.30
C GLY A 33 -12.09 13.46 -10.09
N SER A 34 -11.24 12.53 -9.60
CA SER A 34 -10.36 12.79 -8.44
C SER A 34 -9.13 13.64 -8.80
N GLY A 35 -8.66 13.58 -10.05
CA GLY A 35 -7.40 14.17 -10.48
C GLY A 35 -6.17 13.35 -10.10
N ILE A 36 -6.32 12.25 -9.36
CA ILE A 36 -5.23 11.35 -8.97
C ILE A 36 -4.69 10.63 -10.20
N LYS A 37 -3.36 10.57 -10.32
CA LYS A 37 -2.68 10.02 -11.50
C LYS A 37 -2.03 8.66 -11.25
N LYS A 38 -1.82 8.29 -9.98
CA LYS A 38 -1.09 7.06 -9.61
C LYS A 38 -1.89 6.20 -8.65
N VAL A 39 -1.81 4.90 -8.89
CA VAL A 39 -2.32 3.86 -8.00
C VAL A 39 -1.17 2.93 -7.64
N VAL A 40 -0.93 2.73 -6.36
CA VAL A 40 0.11 1.83 -5.84
C VAL A 40 -0.57 0.59 -5.27
N VAL A 41 -0.13 -0.59 -5.69
CA VAL A 41 -0.75 -1.87 -5.30
C VAL A 41 0.31 -2.78 -4.70
N ALA A 42 0.06 -3.26 -3.49
CA ALA A 42 0.83 -4.36 -2.91
C ALA A 42 0.46 -5.67 -3.62
N SER A 43 1.46 -6.40 -4.06
CA SER A 43 1.23 -7.67 -4.75
C SER A 43 2.46 -8.56 -4.65
N THR A 44 2.43 -9.53 -3.73
CA THR A 44 3.52 -10.46 -3.48
C THR A 44 3.89 -11.23 -4.74
N SER A 45 2.93 -11.95 -5.33
CA SER A 45 3.13 -12.76 -6.55
C SER A 45 3.06 -11.95 -7.86
N GLY A 46 2.47 -10.76 -7.84
CA GLY A 46 2.14 -9.96 -9.02
C GLY A 46 0.68 -10.10 -9.49
N GLU A 47 -0.04 -11.10 -9.02
CA GLU A 47 -1.41 -11.41 -9.49
C GLU A 47 -2.40 -10.28 -9.21
N THR A 48 -2.45 -9.79 -7.98
CA THR A 48 -3.32 -8.67 -7.60
C THR A 48 -3.05 -7.44 -8.47
N ALA A 49 -1.77 -7.10 -8.68
CA ALA A 49 -1.40 -5.96 -9.52
C ALA A 49 -1.83 -6.16 -10.99
N VAL A 50 -1.78 -7.38 -11.52
CA VAL A 50 -2.28 -7.70 -12.88
C VAL A 50 -3.79 -7.46 -12.97
N ARG A 51 -4.57 -7.89 -11.97
CA ARG A 51 -6.03 -7.66 -11.92
C ARG A 51 -6.35 -6.15 -11.93
N PHE A 52 -5.67 -5.36 -11.10
CA PHE A 52 -5.77 -3.90 -11.10
C PHE A 52 -5.37 -3.29 -12.45
N ALA A 53 -4.24 -3.72 -13.02
CA ALA A 53 -3.74 -3.18 -14.29
C ALA A 53 -4.70 -3.40 -15.46
N ARG A 54 -5.34 -4.57 -15.52
CA ARG A 54 -6.35 -4.88 -16.55
C ARG A 54 -7.54 -3.93 -16.48
N THR A 55 -8.01 -3.60 -15.27
CA THR A 55 -9.19 -2.75 -15.06
C THR A 55 -8.87 -1.27 -15.16
N LEU A 56 -7.71 -0.85 -14.64
CA LEU A 56 -7.33 0.58 -14.57
C LEU A 56 -6.52 1.05 -15.78
N LYS A 57 -6.39 0.21 -16.81
CA LYS A 57 -5.68 0.55 -18.05
C LYS A 57 -6.13 1.91 -18.58
N ASN A 58 -5.17 2.81 -18.81
CA ASN A 58 -5.39 4.19 -19.29
C ASN A 58 -6.13 5.13 -18.30
N LYS A 59 -6.47 4.70 -17.08
CA LYS A 59 -7.08 5.56 -16.05
C LYS A 59 -6.03 6.18 -15.14
N ALA A 60 -4.98 5.44 -14.82
CA ALA A 60 -3.89 5.88 -13.93
C ALA A 60 -2.59 5.11 -14.24
N GLU A 61 -1.47 5.69 -13.85
CA GLU A 61 -0.18 5.00 -13.76
C GLU A 61 -0.23 4.01 -12.60
N LEU A 62 0.12 2.74 -12.85
CA LEU A 62 0.11 1.71 -11.82
C LEU A 62 1.53 1.37 -11.37
N LEU A 63 1.71 1.30 -10.05
CA LEU A 63 2.92 0.80 -9.40
C LEU A 63 2.58 -0.51 -8.67
N CYS A 64 3.33 -1.56 -8.97
CA CYS A 64 3.28 -2.84 -8.26
C CYS A 64 4.44 -2.90 -7.28
N VAL A 65 4.16 -3.00 -5.99
CA VAL A 65 5.17 -3.20 -4.94
C VAL A 65 5.10 -4.64 -4.46
N SER A 66 6.17 -5.39 -4.69
CA SER A 66 6.33 -6.76 -4.20
C SER A 66 7.20 -6.78 -2.93
N GLU A 67 7.39 -7.96 -2.38
CA GLU A 67 8.08 -8.20 -1.12
C GLU A 67 9.56 -7.80 -1.13
N ALA A 68 10.04 -7.34 0.03
CA ALA A 68 11.44 -7.00 0.24
C ALA A 68 12.35 -8.24 0.31
N PRO A 69 13.65 -8.12 -0.02
CA PRO A 69 14.63 -9.20 0.17
C PRO A 69 14.74 -9.72 1.60
N TYR A 70 14.46 -8.87 2.59
CA TYR A 70 14.48 -9.19 4.04
C TYR A 70 13.53 -10.32 4.43
N ARG A 71 12.51 -10.62 3.60
CA ARG A 71 11.61 -11.76 3.78
C ARG A 71 12.36 -13.09 4.00
N ARG A 72 13.58 -13.22 3.46
CA ARG A 72 14.43 -14.40 3.67
C ARG A 72 14.81 -14.63 5.14
N GLU A 73 14.93 -13.57 5.93
CA GLU A 73 15.23 -13.67 7.36
C GLU A 73 14.09 -14.30 8.15
N TRP A 74 12.89 -14.33 7.60
CA TRP A 74 11.72 -15.03 8.15
C TRP A 74 11.58 -16.47 7.65
N GLY A 75 12.56 -16.97 6.88
CA GLY A 75 12.53 -18.30 6.27
C GLY A 75 11.62 -18.40 5.05
N GLU A 76 11.17 -17.28 4.52
CA GLU A 76 10.27 -17.19 3.41
C GLU A 76 11.00 -17.11 2.06
N GLN A 77 10.34 -17.56 1.00
CA GLN A 77 10.91 -17.48 -0.35
C GLN A 77 10.99 -16.02 -0.84
N TRP A 78 12.10 -15.68 -1.49
CA TRP A 78 12.27 -14.46 -2.27
C TRP A 78 13.21 -14.73 -3.46
N PRO A 79 12.98 -14.17 -4.66
CA PRO A 79 11.89 -13.28 -5.04
C PRO A 79 10.52 -13.97 -5.07
N CYS A 80 9.46 -13.21 -4.75
CA CYS A 80 8.09 -13.70 -4.69
C CYS A 80 7.33 -13.46 -5.98
N LEU A 81 7.71 -12.41 -6.72
CA LEU A 81 7.05 -12.02 -7.96
C LEU A 81 7.23 -13.11 -9.02
N LYS A 82 6.12 -13.73 -9.43
CA LYS A 82 6.12 -14.79 -10.44
C LYS A 82 6.46 -14.22 -11.81
N GLU A 83 7.31 -14.92 -12.57
CA GLU A 83 7.82 -14.40 -13.85
C GLU A 83 6.68 -14.17 -14.88
N GLU A 84 5.66 -15.01 -14.89
CA GLU A 84 4.49 -14.85 -15.76
C GLU A 84 3.77 -13.51 -15.50
N PHE A 85 3.50 -13.16 -14.26
CA PHE A 85 2.87 -11.88 -13.89
C PHE A 85 3.82 -10.70 -14.10
N LYS A 86 5.11 -10.87 -13.83
CA LYS A 86 6.14 -9.86 -14.08
C LYS A 86 6.19 -9.46 -15.56
N GLN A 87 6.13 -10.43 -16.46
CA GLN A 87 6.12 -10.18 -17.91
C GLN A 87 4.81 -9.50 -18.36
N GLU A 88 3.68 -9.90 -17.78
CA GLU A 88 2.41 -9.28 -18.09
C GLU A 88 2.35 -7.83 -17.62
N LEU A 89 2.77 -7.54 -16.37
CA LEU A 89 2.85 -6.20 -15.82
C LEU A 89 3.74 -5.29 -16.67
N LYS A 90 4.91 -5.79 -17.10
CA LYS A 90 5.81 -5.04 -18.01
C LYS A 90 5.13 -4.72 -19.34
N ARG A 91 4.42 -5.69 -19.95
CA ARG A 91 3.67 -5.45 -21.21
C ARG A 91 2.57 -4.42 -21.06
N MET A 92 1.98 -4.28 -19.87
CA MET A 92 0.98 -3.29 -19.56
C MET A 92 1.57 -1.94 -19.12
N GLY A 93 2.91 -1.79 -19.08
CA GLY A 93 3.57 -0.55 -18.68
C GLY A 93 3.53 -0.26 -17.18
N VAL A 94 3.29 -1.29 -16.36
CA VAL A 94 3.28 -1.14 -14.89
C VAL A 94 4.70 -1.01 -14.35
N THR A 95 4.93 -0.03 -13.51
CA THR A 95 6.18 0.12 -12.77
C THR A 95 6.26 -0.95 -11.66
N ILE A 96 7.36 -1.71 -11.62
CA ILE A 96 7.56 -2.81 -10.67
C ILE A 96 8.65 -2.43 -9.66
N ILE A 97 8.33 -2.52 -8.37
CA ILE A 97 9.26 -2.34 -7.25
C ILE A 97 9.32 -3.67 -6.50
N ASP A 98 10.37 -4.46 -6.76
CA ASP A 98 10.52 -5.83 -6.23
C ASP A 98 11.81 -6.01 -5.39
N ARG A 99 12.47 -4.91 -4.99
CA ARG A 99 13.76 -4.94 -4.27
C ARG A 99 13.91 -3.84 -3.23
N ALA A 100 12.83 -3.14 -2.91
CA ALA A 100 12.86 -2.12 -1.87
C ALA A 100 12.86 -2.76 -0.48
N PRO A 101 13.53 -2.17 0.52
CA PRO A 101 13.43 -2.61 1.91
C PRO A 101 12.03 -2.34 2.47
N TYR A 102 11.64 -3.11 3.49
CA TYR A 102 10.47 -2.77 4.29
C TYR A 102 10.73 -1.52 5.13
N ILE A 103 9.77 -0.64 5.22
CA ILE A 103 9.91 0.59 6.03
C ILE A 103 9.68 0.30 7.51
N PHE A 104 8.76 -0.61 7.82
CA PHE A 104 8.34 -0.88 9.20
C PHE A 104 8.91 -2.18 9.79
N HIS A 105 9.78 -2.90 9.07
CA HIS A 105 10.36 -4.18 9.50
C HIS A 105 11.88 -4.27 9.35
N GLU A 106 12.53 -3.23 8.85
CA GLU A 106 13.99 -3.22 8.64
C GLU A 106 14.67 -2.05 9.37
N SER A 107 14.18 -1.70 10.56
CA SER A 107 14.90 -0.76 11.40
C SER A 107 16.24 -1.36 11.84
N VAL A 108 17.26 -0.53 12.01
CA VAL A 108 18.60 -0.96 12.44
C VAL A 108 18.62 -1.67 13.80
N LEU A 109 17.53 -1.61 14.55
CA LEU A 109 17.37 -2.24 15.86
C LEU A 109 16.36 -3.38 15.86
N GLU A 110 15.75 -3.74 14.72
CA GLU A 110 14.69 -4.76 14.66
C GLU A 110 15.15 -6.10 15.23
N ALA A 111 16.37 -6.53 14.92
CA ALA A 111 16.98 -7.75 15.44
C ALA A 111 18.00 -7.50 16.57
N ALA A 112 17.85 -6.43 17.36
CA ALA A 112 18.77 -6.12 18.43
C ALA A 112 18.79 -7.23 19.49
N ARG A 113 19.98 -7.57 19.99
CA ARG A 113 20.18 -8.59 21.03
C ARG A 113 19.61 -8.22 22.41
N TRP A 114 19.12 -7.02 22.58
CA TRP A 114 18.46 -6.53 23.78
C TRP A 114 17.03 -6.09 23.46
N PRO A 115 16.12 -6.14 24.45
CA PRO A 115 14.74 -5.69 24.25
C PRO A 115 14.70 -4.21 23.82
N PHE A 116 14.05 -3.94 22.70
CA PHE A 116 13.86 -2.60 22.17
C PHE A 116 12.56 -2.53 21.38
N VAL A 117 11.89 -1.38 21.46
CA VAL A 117 10.72 -1.08 20.64
C VAL A 117 11.09 0.11 19.75
N SER A 118 11.24 -0.12 18.45
CA SER A 118 11.55 0.93 17.52
C SER A 118 10.34 1.86 17.29
N PRO A 119 10.56 3.14 16.95
CA PRO A 119 9.48 4.03 16.53
C PRO A 119 8.67 3.47 15.36
N GLU A 120 9.33 2.83 14.40
CA GLU A 120 8.71 2.19 13.24
C GLU A 120 7.74 1.09 13.67
N ARG A 121 8.10 0.32 14.70
CA ARG A 121 7.22 -0.71 15.27
C ARG A 121 5.97 -0.09 15.89
N LEU A 122 6.09 1.02 16.62
CA LEU A 122 4.93 1.72 17.19
C LEU A 122 3.98 2.22 16.10
N VAL A 123 4.52 2.79 15.02
CA VAL A 123 3.72 3.22 13.87
C VAL A 123 3.02 2.02 13.24
N LYS A 124 3.75 0.94 12.99
CA LYS A 124 3.20 -0.31 12.44
C LYS A 124 2.02 -0.83 13.26
N GLU A 125 2.20 -1.01 14.57
CA GLU A 125 1.15 -1.51 15.46
C GLU A 125 -0.05 -0.56 15.52
N THR A 126 0.17 0.75 15.46
CA THR A 126 -0.92 1.73 15.38
C THR A 126 -1.72 1.57 14.09
N LEU A 127 -1.06 1.37 12.95
CA LEU A 127 -1.73 1.15 11.67
C LEU A 127 -2.50 -0.18 11.64
N TYR A 128 -2.04 -1.21 12.35
CA TYR A 128 -2.77 -2.46 12.49
C TYR A 128 -4.12 -2.31 13.21
N CYS A 129 -4.31 -1.27 14.02
CA CYS A 129 -5.64 -0.95 14.57
C CYS A 129 -6.69 -0.67 13.47
N PHE A 130 -6.24 -0.26 12.29
CA PHE A 130 -7.09 -0.11 11.10
C PHE A 130 -7.10 -1.36 10.22
N GLY A 131 -6.26 -2.35 10.51
CA GLY A 131 -6.09 -3.60 9.78
C GLY A 131 -4.76 -3.69 9.04
N GLN A 132 -4.37 -4.94 8.70
CA GLN A 132 -3.14 -5.24 7.96
C GLN A 132 -3.04 -4.45 6.66
N GLY A 133 -4.11 -4.44 5.86
CA GLY A 133 -4.14 -3.76 4.58
C GLY A 133 -3.85 -2.26 4.69
N MET A 134 -4.27 -1.61 5.78
CA MET A 134 -3.95 -0.19 6.05
C MET A 134 -2.45 0.00 6.23
N LYS A 135 -1.80 -0.83 7.06
CA LYS A 135 -0.35 -0.77 7.27
C LYS A 135 0.39 -0.96 5.95
N VAL A 136 -0.01 -1.96 5.17
CA VAL A 136 0.60 -2.25 3.87
C VAL A 136 0.40 -1.09 2.90
N ALA A 137 -0.81 -0.54 2.80
CA ALA A 137 -1.08 0.60 1.92
C ALA A 137 -0.23 1.83 2.26
N VAL A 138 -0.03 2.14 3.54
CA VAL A 138 0.86 3.24 3.95
C VAL A 138 2.31 2.92 3.59
N GLU A 139 2.78 1.72 3.90
CA GLU A 139 4.18 1.32 3.68
C GLU A 139 4.57 1.35 2.20
N ILE A 140 3.74 0.82 1.30
CA ILE A 140 4.06 0.80 -0.14
C ILE A 140 4.08 2.19 -0.77
N ALA A 141 3.29 3.13 -0.26
CA ALA A 141 3.36 4.53 -0.70
C ALA A 141 4.69 5.19 -0.29
N LEU A 142 5.16 4.94 0.95
CA LEU A 142 6.47 5.39 1.43
C LEU A 142 7.61 4.77 0.59
N ILE A 143 7.50 3.48 0.26
CA ILE A 143 8.43 2.77 -0.63
C ILE A 143 8.45 3.44 -2.01
N GLY A 144 7.28 3.74 -2.58
CA GLY A 144 7.17 4.39 -3.88
C GLY A 144 7.87 5.75 -3.94
N VAL A 145 7.79 6.55 -2.85
CA VAL A 145 8.53 7.82 -2.74
C VAL A 145 10.03 7.56 -2.58
N SER A 146 10.43 6.62 -1.73
CA SER A 146 11.84 6.29 -1.50
C SER A 146 12.54 5.80 -2.77
N CYS A 147 11.82 5.08 -3.63
CA CYS A 147 12.32 4.60 -4.93
C CYS A 147 12.23 5.65 -6.05
N GLY A 148 11.67 6.85 -5.79
CA GLY A 148 11.58 7.94 -6.75
C GLY A 148 10.47 7.82 -7.79
N TYR A 149 9.53 6.90 -7.61
CA TYR A 149 8.38 6.72 -8.53
C TYR A 149 7.16 7.56 -8.13
N ILE A 150 7.10 8.01 -6.89
CA ILE A 150 6.09 8.95 -6.40
C ILE A 150 6.80 10.22 -5.97
N THR A 151 6.29 11.37 -6.43
CA THR A 151 6.83 12.66 -6.00
C THR A 151 6.44 12.93 -4.53
N PRO A 152 7.35 13.40 -3.67
CA PRO A 152 6.98 13.78 -2.31
C PRO A 152 5.81 14.77 -2.29
N CYS A 153 4.86 14.56 -1.41
CA CYS A 153 3.61 15.30 -1.28
C CYS A 153 2.59 15.08 -2.42
N GLU A 154 2.85 14.15 -3.32
CA GLU A 154 1.88 13.72 -4.32
C GLU A 154 0.73 12.94 -3.66
N GLU A 155 -0.49 13.18 -4.14
CA GLU A 155 -1.68 12.44 -3.72
C GLU A 155 -1.85 11.21 -4.59
N VAL A 156 -1.91 10.04 -3.97
CA VAL A 156 -2.02 8.75 -4.64
C VAL A 156 -3.12 7.89 -4.02
N ILE A 157 -3.66 6.95 -4.78
CA ILE A 157 -4.41 5.82 -4.21
C ILE A 157 -3.43 4.71 -3.90
N SER A 158 -3.49 4.19 -2.68
CA SER A 158 -2.66 3.07 -2.24
C SER A 158 -3.51 1.91 -1.77
N VAL A 159 -3.16 0.70 -2.21
CA VAL A 159 -3.96 -0.53 -2.04
C VAL A 159 -3.14 -1.58 -1.34
N GLY A 160 -3.67 -2.07 -0.24
CA GLY A 160 -3.09 -3.18 0.54
C GLY A 160 -4.10 -4.30 0.78
N GLY A 161 -3.65 -5.36 1.44
CA GLY A 161 -4.49 -6.49 1.81
C GLY A 161 -4.01 -7.18 3.08
N SER A 162 -4.86 -8.04 3.61
CA SER A 162 -4.61 -8.84 4.82
C SER A 162 -4.20 -10.28 4.44
N GLY A 163 -3.03 -10.42 3.85
CA GLY A 163 -2.53 -11.66 3.26
C GLY A 163 -2.53 -11.56 1.73
N GLU A 164 -3.22 -12.47 1.04
CA GLU A 164 -3.35 -12.43 -0.42
C GLU A 164 -4.47 -11.47 -0.85
N GLY A 165 -4.40 -11.01 -2.11
CA GLY A 165 -5.39 -10.11 -2.69
C GLY A 165 -5.34 -8.68 -2.17
N ALA A 166 -6.49 -7.99 -2.22
CA ALA A 166 -6.68 -6.63 -1.72
C ALA A 166 -7.99 -6.53 -0.95
N ASP A 167 -7.97 -5.85 0.19
CA ASP A 167 -9.15 -5.57 1.01
C ASP A 167 -9.18 -4.13 1.54
N THR A 168 -8.13 -3.36 1.30
CA THR A 168 -7.98 -1.99 1.78
C THR A 168 -7.48 -1.09 0.68
N ALA A 169 -8.13 0.06 0.50
CA ALA A 169 -7.69 1.12 -0.40
C ALA A 169 -7.88 2.48 0.27
N ILE A 170 -6.88 3.34 0.15
CA ILE A 170 -6.87 4.68 0.74
C ILE A 170 -6.38 5.73 -0.26
N ILE A 171 -6.79 6.97 -0.07
CA ILE A 171 -6.10 8.13 -0.65
C ILE A 171 -5.20 8.70 0.42
N LEU A 172 -3.94 8.90 0.08
CA LEU A 172 -2.98 9.55 0.95
C LEU A 172 -2.09 10.52 0.19
N ARG A 173 -1.61 11.55 0.88
CA ARG A 173 -0.50 12.38 0.45
C ARG A 173 0.79 11.69 0.87
N ALA A 174 1.52 11.17 -0.11
CA ALA A 174 2.74 10.39 0.11
C ALA A 174 3.93 11.28 0.50
N THR A 175 4.86 10.72 1.27
CA THR A 175 6.08 11.41 1.68
C THR A 175 7.24 10.42 1.85
N TYR A 176 8.45 10.93 2.12
CA TYR A 176 9.56 10.08 2.56
C TYR A 176 9.31 9.51 3.96
N PRO A 177 9.80 8.31 4.28
CA PRO A 177 9.71 7.75 5.64
C PRO A 177 10.22 8.71 6.72
N ALA A 178 11.33 9.41 6.47
CA ALA A 178 11.89 10.39 7.39
C ALA A 178 10.99 11.63 7.61
N CYS A 179 10.04 11.89 6.72
CA CYS A 179 9.12 13.02 6.79
C CYS A 179 7.73 12.64 7.32
N LEU A 180 7.54 11.39 7.77
CA LEU A 180 6.24 10.90 8.27
C LEU A 180 5.63 11.86 9.31
N PHE A 181 6.47 12.39 10.21
CA PHE A 181 6.13 13.33 11.25
C PHE A 181 6.94 14.65 11.15
N ASP A 182 7.22 15.12 9.93
CA ASP A 182 8.01 16.32 9.71
C ASP A 182 7.48 17.52 10.53
N LYS A 183 8.37 18.44 10.90
CA LYS A 183 7.98 19.68 11.59
C LYS A 183 7.07 20.54 10.75
N ASP A 184 7.30 20.57 9.44
CA ASP A 184 6.44 21.23 8.47
C ASP A 184 5.23 20.33 8.14
N PRO A 185 4.01 20.70 8.53
CA PRO A 185 2.80 19.91 8.23
C PRO A 185 2.59 19.65 6.74
N ALA A 186 3.09 20.53 5.87
CA ALA A 186 2.95 20.38 4.43
C ALA A 186 3.75 19.19 3.87
N LYS A 187 4.73 18.68 4.61
CA LYS A 187 5.57 17.53 4.23
C LYS A 187 5.15 16.22 4.84
N ARG A 188 4.24 16.22 5.82
CA ARG A 188 3.81 15.00 6.52
C ARG A 188 3.01 14.09 5.61
N LEU A 189 3.00 12.80 5.95
CA LEU A 189 2.00 11.87 5.42
C LEU A 189 0.61 12.29 5.92
N GLU A 190 -0.37 12.22 5.04
CA GLU A 190 -1.77 12.40 5.42
C GLU A 190 -2.62 11.31 4.76
N ILE A 191 -3.30 10.49 5.55
CA ILE A 191 -4.38 9.64 5.06
C ILE A 191 -5.61 10.54 4.93
N ARG A 192 -6.01 10.83 3.70
CA ARG A 192 -7.08 11.78 3.40
C ARG A 192 -8.44 11.13 3.25
N GLU A 193 -8.44 9.86 2.84
CA GLU A 193 -9.66 9.14 2.58
C GLU A 193 -9.48 7.63 2.70
N ILE A 194 -10.47 6.95 3.26
CA ILE A 194 -10.60 5.50 3.19
C ILE A 194 -11.59 5.21 2.07
N ILE A 195 -11.17 4.43 1.06
CA ILE A 195 -12.03 4.00 -0.05
C ILE A 195 -12.70 2.66 0.29
N ALA A 196 -11.92 1.74 0.85
CA ALA A 196 -12.37 0.42 1.25
C ALA A 196 -11.52 -0.10 2.40
N MET A 197 -12.11 -0.84 3.34
CA MET A 197 -11.39 -1.57 4.38
C MET A 197 -12.29 -2.60 5.06
N PRO A 198 -11.74 -3.69 5.64
CA PRO A 198 -12.52 -4.61 6.46
C PRO A 198 -13.05 -3.94 7.73
N ALA A 199 -14.26 -4.27 8.14
CA ALA A 199 -14.82 -3.88 9.43
C ALA A 199 -14.17 -4.68 10.56
N SER A 200 -14.08 -6.01 10.42
CA SER A 200 -13.31 -6.86 11.34
C SER A 200 -11.83 -6.84 10.96
N LYS A 201 -10.96 -7.12 11.96
CA LYS A 201 -9.50 -7.07 11.78
C LYS A 201 -8.90 -8.45 12.03
N LYS A 202 -7.95 -8.84 11.18
CA LYS A 202 -7.12 -10.01 11.41
C LYS A 202 -5.83 -9.53 12.05
N TRP A 203 -5.53 -10.07 13.22
CA TRP A 203 -4.27 -9.84 13.92
C TRP A 203 -3.30 -10.99 13.60
N TRP A 204 -2.03 -10.66 13.45
CA TRP A 204 -0.96 -11.64 13.28
C TRP A 204 -0.35 -11.89 14.65
N GLU A 205 -0.35 -13.13 15.08
CA GLU A 205 0.31 -13.61 16.29
C GLU A 205 1.82 -13.79 16.06
#